data_316cc784a6eb9e25933ab4f87eefc8cd
#
_entry.id   316cc784a6eb9e25933ab4f87eefc8cd
#
_cell.length_a   1.000
_cell.length_b   1.000
_cell.length_c   1.000
_cell.angle_alpha   90.00
_cell.angle_beta   90.00
_cell.angle_gamma   90.00
#
_symmetry.space_group_name_H-M   'P 1'
#
loop_
_entity.id
_entity.type
_entity.pdbx_description
1 polymer ?
#
loop_
_entity_poly.entity_id
_entity_poly.type
_entity_poly.pdbx_seq_one_letter_code
_entity_poly.pdbx_strand_id
1 'polypeptide(L)'
;MNRVTPFALLTNSNALAWADVPEWPLAEFLRNVGAELDRGERLASLFGVPEGGALRLVAVLAFDAGNTLAVARSEPFSGSFPSLTATHSQAHLFEREIWEQHGAVPENHPWLKAVRKDHGSGPAVGEFFRVDGREIHEVAVGPVHAGIIEPGHFRFQCAGEEVLHLEIALGFQHRGIEEALAGGPHRATVYQMETVAGDTTIAHATAYASALEALAGTEAPLRAQWLRAIALELERLANHTGDLGALAGDVAFLPTSSACGKIRGDFLNLTAMLCGNRFGRGLVRPGGCPRDGDPDRLGRLRERLETALAEVQQAAVWLWDAASVRTRFEHTGHLHAKQAAEVGLVGPAARACGLVRDVRFDHPSGWFRFAQVPVSVWPDGDVFARARVRWLEIQRSGEFLREQLDAAPDGKTLSSLPALAPNTLAVALVEGWRGEVCHVALTGTDGRLRRYKITDPSFHNWTGLALALRGQAISDFPVCNKSFNLSYCGFDL
;
A
#
# COMPACT_ATOMS: atom_id res chain seq x y z
N MET A 1 -9.72 21.67 -18.75
CA MET A 1 -11.10 22.06 -18.40
C MET A 1 -11.29 21.77 -16.92
N ASN A 2 -11.61 22.78 -16.10
CA ASN A 2 -11.94 22.54 -14.70
C ASN A 2 -13.20 21.70 -14.63
N ARG A 3 -13.05 20.45 -14.22
CA ARG A 3 -14.17 19.52 -14.02
C ARG A 3 -15.00 20.00 -12.82
N VAL A 4 -16.28 20.27 -13.03
CA VAL A 4 -17.21 20.51 -11.92
C VAL A 4 -17.53 19.15 -11.30
N THR A 5 -17.01 18.91 -10.11
CA THR A 5 -17.31 17.73 -9.30
C THR A 5 -17.98 18.19 -8.01
N PRO A 6 -18.93 17.42 -7.47
CA PRO A 6 -19.56 17.77 -6.20
C PRO A 6 -18.66 17.49 -4.99
N PHE A 7 -17.53 16.83 -5.18
CA PHE A 7 -16.55 16.50 -4.12
C PHE A 7 -15.70 17.71 -3.71
N ALA A 8 -15.26 17.76 -2.46
CA ALA A 8 -14.18 18.66 -2.07
C ALA A 8 -12.86 18.15 -2.66
N LEU A 9 -12.16 19.02 -3.37
CA LEU A 9 -10.87 18.69 -3.98
C LEU A 9 -9.72 19.21 -3.12
N LEU A 10 -8.72 18.37 -2.91
CA LEU A 10 -7.48 18.74 -2.23
C LEU A 10 -6.29 18.10 -2.96
N THR A 11 -5.12 18.73 -2.84
CA THR A 11 -3.87 18.10 -3.26
C THR A 11 -3.35 17.16 -2.16
N ASN A 12 -2.55 16.19 -2.55
CA ASN A 12 -1.98 15.22 -1.61
C ASN A 12 -1.22 15.89 -0.45
N SER A 13 -1.31 15.30 0.73
CA SER A 13 -0.71 15.78 1.99
C SER A 13 -1.23 17.17 2.42
N ASN A 14 -2.49 17.44 2.13
CA ASN A 14 -3.20 18.63 2.59
C ASN A 14 -4.39 18.27 3.48
N ALA A 15 -4.97 19.31 4.09
CA ALA A 15 -6.11 19.20 4.98
C ALA A 15 -7.22 20.19 4.60
N LEU A 16 -8.44 19.87 5.01
CA LEU A 16 -9.62 20.73 4.88
C LEU A 16 -10.45 20.67 6.16
N ALA A 17 -11.17 21.74 6.46
CA ALA A 17 -12.09 21.72 7.59
C ALA A 17 -13.20 20.69 7.37
N TRP A 18 -13.57 19.97 8.43
CA TRP A 18 -14.62 18.95 8.36
C TRP A 18 -15.95 19.51 7.85
N ALA A 19 -16.22 20.78 8.14
CA ALA A 19 -17.41 21.50 7.66
C ALA A 19 -17.42 21.72 6.13
N ASP A 20 -16.23 21.76 5.50
CA ASP A 20 -16.08 21.98 4.06
C ASP A 20 -16.13 20.64 3.26
N VAL A 21 -16.14 19.49 3.94
CA VAL A 21 -16.36 18.20 3.30
C VAL A 21 -17.83 18.10 2.91
N PRO A 22 -18.18 17.99 1.61
CA PRO A 22 -19.56 17.89 1.17
C PRO A 22 -20.27 16.70 1.82
N GLU A 23 -21.50 16.95 2.27
CA GLU A 23 -22.36 15.99 2.94
C GLU A 23 -23.60 15.73 2.09
N TRP A 24 -23.91 14.47 1.87
CA TRP A 24 -25.10 14.08 1.09
C TRP A 24 -25.91 13.01 1.79
N PRO A 25 -27.22 12.93 1.48
CA PRO A 25 -28.02 11.75 1.80
C PRO A 25 -27.30 10.48 1.34
N LEU A 26 -27.35 9.42 2.14
CA LEU A 26 -26.57 8.20 1.92
C LEU A 26 -26.70 7.63 0.49
N ALA A 27 -27.92 7.59 -0.05
CA ALA A 27 -28.15 7.11 -1.42
C ALA A 27 -27.50 8.00 -2.50
N GLU A 28 -27.46 9.31 -2.26
CA GLU A 28 -26.80 10.26 -3.15
C GLU A 28 -25.28 10.15 -3.05
N PHE A 29 -24.74 10.02 -1.84
CA PHE A 29 -23.32 9.78 -1.60
C PHE A 29 -22.83 8.55 -2.37
N LEU A 30 -23.51 7.41 -2.23
CA LEU A 30 -23.14 6.16 -2.90
C LEU A 30 -23.25 6.29 -4.43
N ARG A 31 -24.31 6.93 -4.95
CA ARG A 31 -24.46 7.20 -6.38
C ARG A 31 -23.34 8.08 -6.94
N ASN A 32 -22.95 9.15 -6.22
CA ASN A 32 -21.89 10.05 -6.65
C ASN A 32 -20.54 9.36 -6.63
N VAL A 33 -20.22 8.57 -5.59
CA VAL A 33 -19.01 7.74 -5.54
C VAL A 33 -18.99 6.76 -6.71
N GLY A 34 -20.06 5.99 -6.93
CA GLY A 34 -20.16 5.05 -8.04
C GLY A 34 -19.97 5.73 -9.40
N ALA A 35 -20.56 6.90 -9.61
CA ALA A 35 -20.42 7.65 -10.86
C ALA A 35 -18.97 8.07 -11.14
N GLU A 36 -18.15 8.34 -10.13
CA GLU A 36 -16.74 8.64 -10.32
C GLU A 36 -15.93 7.35 -10.60
N LEU A 37 -16.29 6.23 -9.96
CA LEU A 37 -15.69 4.92 -10.26
C LEU A 37 -16.01 4.47 -11.71
N ASP A 38 -17.22 4.72 -12.21
CA ASP A 38 -17.61 4.47 -13.61
C ASP A 38 -16.77 5.29 -14.60
N ARG A 39 -16.28 6.45 -14.18
CA ARG A 39 -15.38 7.30 -14.99
C ARG A 39 -13.91 6.84 -14.95
N GLY A 40 -13.61 5.81 -14.17
CA GLY A 40 -12.27 5.23 -14.03
C GLY A 40 -11.43 5.85 -12.91
N GLU A 41 -12.02 6.69 -12.06
CA GLU A 41 -11.35 7.20 -10.86
C GLU A 41 -11.16 6.07 -9.84
N ARG A 42 -10.19 6.23 -8.92
CA ARG A 42 -9.82 5.17 -7.98
C ARG A 42 -10.37 5.44 -6.57
N LEU A 43 -10.79 4.37 -5.90
CA LEU A 43 -11.15 4.42 -4.49
C LEU A 43 -9.91 4.20 -3.62
N ALA A 44 -9.29 5.29 -3.14
CA ALA A 44 -8.14 5.22 -2.26
C ALA A 44 -8.53 4.79 -0.83
N SER A 45 -9.72 5.20 -0.34
CA SER A 45 -10.25 4.76 0.94
C SER A 45 -11.76 4.98 1.04
N LEU A 46 -12.45 4.05 1.73
CA LEU A 46 -13.85 4.18 2.14
C LEU A 46 -13.99 3.62 3.57
N PHE A 47 -14.52 4.41 4.50
CA PHE A 47 -14.56 4.02 5.90
C PHE A 47 -15.69 4.69 6.68
N GLY A 48 -16.00 4.13 7.85
CA GLY A 48 -16.98 4.66 8.78
C GLY A 48 -16.41 5.62 9.81
N VAL A 49 -17.14 6.69 10.10
CA VAL A 49 -16.91 7.62 11.22
C VAL A 49 -18.10 7.58 12.15
N PRO A 50 -18.00 7.02 13.37
CA PRO A 50 -19.07 7.04 14.35
C PRO A 50 -19.43 8.45 14.80
N GLU A 51 -20.72 8.74 14.93
CA GLU A 51 -21.25 10.02 15.37
C GLU A 51 -22.60 9.88 16.07
N GLY A 52 -22.65 10.15 17.36
CA GLY A 52 -23.92 10.19 18.13
C GLY A 52 -24.75 8.89 18.10
N GLY A 53 -24.12 7.72 17.98
CA GLY A 53 -24.79 6.43 17.86
C GLY A 53 -25.18 6.05 16.42
N ALA A 54 -24.91 6.92 15.45
CA ALA A 54 -25.04 6.67 14.02
C ALA A 54 -23.65 6.54 13.36
N LEU A 55 -23.63 6.22 12.08
CA LEU A 55 -22.40 6.08 11.28
C LEU A 55 -22.46 7.04 10.09
N ARG A 56 -21.33 7.68 9.76
CA ARG A 56 -21.12 8.36 8.50
C ARG A 56 -20.13 7.57 7.65
N LEU A 57 -20.35 7.47 6.36
CA LEU A 57 -19.33 7.01 5.42
C LEU A 57 -18.51 8.20 4.93
N VAL A 58 -17.21 7.97 4.75
CA VAL A 58 -16.29 8.93 4.15
C VAL A 58 -15.59 8.21 3.00
N ALA A 59 -15.59 8.82 1.81
CA ALA A 59 -14.87 8.33 0.65
C ALA A 59 -13.74 9.28 0.29
N VAL A 60 -12.58 8.70 -0.05
CA VAL A 60 -11.45 9.39 -0.65
C VAL A 60 -11.20 8.73 -2.01
N LEU A 61 -11.35 9.53 -3.07
CA LEU A 61 -11.08 9.12 -4.44
C LEU A 61 -9.80 9.77 -4.93
N ALA A 62 -9.02 9.07 -5.72
CA ALA A 62 -7.84 9.59 -6.39
C ALA A 62 -8.18 9.90 -7.85
N PHE A 63 -8.10 11.17 -8.21
CA PHE A 63 -8.28 11.70 -9.58
C PHE A 63 -6.89 11.86 -10.19
N ASP A 64 -6.33 10.74 -10.68
CA ASP A 64 -4.94 10.66 -11.14
C ASP A 64 -4.63 11.69 -12.24
N ALA A 65 -5.50 11.86 -13.23
CA ALA A 65 -5.32 12.81 -14.32
C ALA A 65 -5.31 14.28 -13.88
N GLY A 66 -5.91 14.58 -12.73
CA GLY A 66 -6.02 15.94 -12.18
C GLY A 66 -5.04 16.23 -11.04
N ASN A 67 -4.23 15.28 -10.63
CA ASN A 67 -3.33 15.35 -9.47
C ASN A 67 -4.07 15.80 -8.20
N THR A 68 -5.33 15.39 -8.05
CA THR A 68 -6.20 15.81 -6.94
C THR A 68 -6.86 14.61 -6.27
N LEU A 69 -7.11 14.77 -4.97
CA LEU A 69 -7.92 13.86 -4.19
C LEU A 69 -9.31 14.46 -4.02
N ALA A 70 -10.34 13.64 -4.11
CA ALA A 70 -11.71 14.05 -3.97
C ALA A 70 -12.32 13.41 -2.71
N VAL A 71 -12.89 14.23 -1.82
CA VAL A 71 -13.43 13.78 -0.54
C VAL A 71 -14.89 14.18 -0.41
N ALA A 72 -15.69 13.26 0.11
CA ALA A 72 -17.09 13.51 0.50
C ALA A 72 -17.48 12.61 1.67
N ARG A 73 -18.61 12.95 2.32
CA ARG A 73 -19.20 12.18 3.41
C ARG A 73 -20.71 12.00 3.24
N SER A 74 -21.23 10.92 3.81
CA SER A 74 -22.69 10.75 3.91
C SER A 74 -23.26 11.53 5.09
N GLU A 75 -24.58 11.80 5.07
CA GLU A 75 -25.34 12.06 6.29
C GLU A 75 -25.21 10.86 7.26
N PRO A 76 -25.42 11.08 8.58
CA PRO A 76 -25.44 9.97 9.54
C PRO A 76 -26.59 9.02 9.25
N PHE A 77 -26.33 7.71 9.34
CA PHE A 77 -27.34 6.68 9.19
C PHE A 77 -27.11 5.56 10.22
N SER A 78 -28.08 4.66 10.33
CA SER A 78 -28.02 3.47 11.19
C SER A 78 -28.54 2.25 10.46
N GLY A 79 -28.02 1.07 10.78
CA GLY A 79 -28.48 -0.21 10.25
C GLY A 79 -27.75 -0.60 8.97
N SER A 80 -28.38 -0.43 7.80
CA SER A 80 -27.87 -0.93 6.52
C SER A 80 -27.68 0.19 5.49
N PHE A 81 -26.96 -0.12 4.40
CA PHE A 81 -26.76 0.77 3.26
C PHE A 81 -26.64 -0.05 1.95
N PRO A 82 -27.04 0.49 0.80
CA PRO A 82 -26.87 -0.18 -0.49
C PRO A 82 -25.39 -0.41 -0.80
N SER A 83 -25.01 -1.64 -1.18
CA SER A 83 -23.62 -1.97 -1.51
C SER A 83 -23.18 -1.37 -2.85
N LEU A 84 -22.03 -0.73 -2.88
CA LEU A 84 -21.29 -0.34 -4.10
C LEU A 84 -20.65 -1.55 -4.76
N THR A 85 -20.28 -2.58 -4.00
CA THR A 85 -19.56 -3.76 -4.48
C THR A 85 -20.30 -4.52 -5.57
N ALA A 86 -21.64 -4.46 -5.56
CA ALA A 86 -22.47 -5.10 -6.59
C ALA A 86 -22.13 -4.61 -8.02
N THR A 87 -21.63 -3.39 -8.15
CA THR A 87 -21.25 -2.76 -9.43
C THR A 87 -19.77 -2.36 -9.51
N HIS A 88 -19.14 -2.13 -8.38
CA HIS A 88 -17.75 -1.63 -8.28
C HIS A 88 -16.91 -2.49 -7.33
N SER A 89 -16.27 -3.52 -7.87
CA SER A 89 -15.53 -4.53 -7.09
C SER A 89 -14.43 -3.95 -6.19
N GLN A 90 -13.86 -2.78 -6.51
CA GLN A 90 -12.85 -2.15 -5.67
C GLN A 90 -13.36 -1.70 -4.29
N ALA A 91 -14.69 -1.63 -4.09
CA ALA A 91 -15.29 -1.30 -2.80
C ALA A 91 -15.40 -2.50 -1.82
N HIS A 92 -15.21 -3.73 -2.29
CA HIS A 92 -15.62 -4.93 -1.58
C HIS A 92 -15.01 -5.11 -0.19
N LEU A 93 -13.70 -4.89 -0.04
CA LEU A 93 -13.04 -5.03 1.26
C LEU A 93 -13.38 -3.85 2.19
N PHE A 94 -13.55 -2.66 1.66
CA PHE A 94 -13.94 -1.49 2.45
C PHE A 94 -15.33 -1.65 3.05
N GLU A 95 -16.31 -2.13 2.29
CA GLU A 95 -17.67 -2.37 2.79
C GLU A 95 -17.72 -3.49 3.82
N ARG A 96 -16.94 -4.56 3.61
CA ARG A 96 -16.79 -5.65 4.58
C ARG A 96 -16.13 -5.16 5.88
N GLU A 97 -15.13 -4.29 5.79
CA GLU A 97 -14.47 -3.68 6.94
C GLU A 97 -15.43 -2.74 7.70
N ILE A 98 -16.25 -1.95 7.01
CA ILE A 98 -17.28 -1.10 7.63
C ILE A 98 -18.30 -1.96 8.40
N TRP A 99 -18.75 -3.05 7.79
CA TRP A 99 -19.62 -4.00 8.47
C TRP A 99 -18.95 -4.63 9.69
N GLU A 100 -17.72 -5.09 9.56
CA GLU A 100 -16.95 -5.69 10.66
C GLU A 100 -16.74 -4.72 11.83
N GLN A 101 -16.36 -3.47 11.54
CA GLN A 101 -16.02 -2.48 12.57
C GLN A 101 -17.26 -1.84 13.23
N HIS A 102 -18.35 -1.68 12.49
CA HIS A 102 -19.48 -0.85 12.91
C HIS A 102 -20.85 -1.55 12.87
N GLY A 103 -20.92 -2.78 12.36
CA GLY A 103 -22.17 -3.51 12.22
C GLY A 103 -23.12 -2.97 11.13
N ALA A 104 -22.72 -1.95 10.37
CA ALA A 104 -23.50 -1.42 9.26
C ALA A 104 -23.48 -2.39 8.08
N VAL A 105 -24.64 -2.92 7.69
CA VAL A 105 -24.75 -4.01 6.71
C VAL A 105 -24.82 -3.45 5.28
N PRO A 106 -23.86 -3.76 4.38
CA PRO A 106 -23.97 -3.46 2.96
C PRO A 106 -24.97 -4.40 2.29
N GLU A 107 -26.16 -3.90 1.96
CA GLU A 107 -27.25 -4.68 1.34
C GLU A 107 -26.87 -5.16 -0.05
N ASN A 108 -27.14 -6.44 -0.34
CA ASN A 108 -26.79 -7.10 -1.60
C ASN A 108 -25.27 -7.14 -1.89
N HIS A 109 -24.44 -7.07 -0.86
CA HIS A 109 -23.00 -7.32 -1.04
C HIS A 109 -22.79 -8.76 -1.54
N PRO A 110 -22.09 -8.98 -2.67
CA PRO A 110 -22.04 -10.31 -3.30
C PRO A 110 -21.26 -11.34 -2.47
N TRP A 111 -20.48 -10.91 -1.52
CA TRP A 111 -19.64 -11.79 -0.70
C TRP A 111 -19.33 -11.16 0.66
N LEU A 112 -20.35 -11.05 1.50
CA LEU A 112 -20.22 -10.43 2.84
C LEU A 112 -19.60 -11.42 3.82
N LYS A 113 -18.34 -11.15 4.18
CA LYS A 113 -17.55 -11.85 5.20
C LYS A 113 -16.71 -10.86 5.98
N ALA A 114 -16.34 -11.18 7.20
CA ALA A 114 -15.38 -10.41 7.96
C ALA A 114 -14.03 -10.31 7.21
N VAL A 115 -13.32 -9.22 7.41
CA VAL A 115 -12.00 -8.96 6.80
C VAL A 115 -10.89 -9.55 7.68
N ARG A 116 -10.97 -9.27 8.99
CA ARG A 116 -9.94 -9.62 9.98
C ARG A 116 -10.47 -10.42 11.15
N LYS A 117 -11.68 -10.09 11.64
CA LYS A 117 -12.28 -10.71 12.83
C LYS A 117 -13.71 -11.09 12.51
N ASP A 118 -14.09 -12.32 12.80
CA ASP A 118 -15.50 -12.69 12.87
C ASP A 118 -16.10 -12.17 14.19
N HIS A 119 -17.21 -11.44 14.12
CA HIS A 119 -17.92 -10.76 15.20
C HIS A 119 -17.63 -11.30 16.63
N GLY A 120 -16.43 -10.99 17.15
CA GLY A 120 -16.06 -11.19 18.56
C GLY A 120 -15.06 -12.29 18.88
N SER A 121 -14.54 -13.10 17.95
CA SER A 121 -13.83 -14.31 18.37
C SER A 121 -12.57 -14.73 17.65
N GLY A 122 -12.00 -13.95 16.75
CA GLY A 122 -10.71 -14.31 16.13
C GLY A 122 -10.58 -14.01 14.63
N PRO A 123 -9.56 -14.55 13.97
CA PRO A 123 -9.34 -14.35 12.55
C PRO A 123 -10.55 -14.80 11.72
N ALA A 124 -10.80 -14.12 10.59
CA ALA A 124 -11.94 -14.35 9.70
C ALA A 124 -11.84 -15.69 8.95
N VAL A 125 -11.88 -16.79 9.68
CA VAL A 125 -11.92 -18.18 9.18
C VAL A 125 -13.35 -18.69 9.35
N GLY A 126 -14.23 -18.27 8.44
CA GLY A 126 -15.61 -18.72 8.40
C GLY A 126 -15.87 -19.82 7.38
N GLU A 127 -17.08 -19.90 6.87
CA GLU A 127 -17.41 -20.78 5.74
C GLU A 127 -16.67 -20.34 4.49
N PHE A 128 -15.94 -21.25 3.86
CA PHE A 128 -15.25 -21.03 2.60
C PHE A 128 -16.16 -21.33 1.43
N PHE A 129 -15.93 -20.62 0.32
CA PHE A 129 -16.57 -20.91 -0.94
C PHE A 129 -16.25 -22.34 -1.39
N ARG A 130 -17.24 -23.06 -1.88
CA ARG A 130 -17.11 -24.45 -2.37
C ARG A 130 -17.50 -24.55 -3.84
N VAL A 131 -16.75 -25.31 -4.59
CA VAL A 131 -17.09 -25.70 -5.94
C VAL A 131 -17.58 -27.16 -5.90
N ASP A 132 -18.76 -27.41 -6.44
CA ASP A 132 -19.32 -28.77 -6.50
C ASP A 132 -18.77 -29.53 -7.71
N GLY A 133 -18.45 -30.82 -7.51
CA GLY A 133 -17.96 -31.70 -8.57
C GLY A 133 -17.30 -32.96 -8.01
N ARG A 134 -17.36 -34.09 -8.77
CA ARG A 134 -16.78 -35.35 -8.32
C ARG A 134 -15.25 -35.35 -8.25
N GLU A 135 -14.60 -34.54 -9.06
CA GLU A 135 -13.13 -34.44 -9.17
C GLU A 135 -12.60 -33.19 -8.45
N ILE A 136 -13.47 -32.45 -7.76
CA ILE A 136 -13.09 -31.25 -7.03
C ILE A 136 -12.59 -31.64 -5.65
N HIS A 137 -11.42 -31.10 -5.27
CA HIS A 137 -10.88 -31.27 -3.93
C HIS A 137 -10.40 -29.93 -3.35
N GLU A 138 -10.32 -29.89 -2.04
CA GLU A 138 -9.84 -28.73 -1.31
C GLU A 138 -8.38 -28.93 -0.89
N VAL A 139 -7.56 -27.86 -1.03
CA VAL A 139 -6.22 -27.80 -0.45
C VAL A 139 -6.16 -26.58 0.46
N ALA A 140 -5.69 -26.79 1.70
CA ALA A 140 -5.53 -25.75 2.71
C ALA A 140 -4.05 -25.51 2.99
N VAL A 141 -3.61 -24.24 2.94
CA VAL A 141 -2.24 -23.85 3.24
C VAL A 141 -2.27 -22.77 4.32
N GLY A 142 -1.49 -22.96 5.38
CA GLY A 142 -1.43 -22.06 6.53
C GLY A 142 -2.58 -22.29 7.53
N PRO A 143 -2.73 -21.40 8.54
CA PRO A 143 -2.11 -20.06 8.65
C PRO A 143 -0.63 -20.03 9.02
N VAL A 144 -0.08 -21.12 9.56
CA VAL A 144 1.33 -21.19 9.95
C VAL A 144 2.16 -21.75 8.79
N HIS A 145 3.15 -21.00 8.34
CA HIS A 145 4.07 -21.35 7.27
C HIS A 145 5.48 -21.59 7.85
N ALA A 146 5.64 -22.70 8.56
CA ALA A 146 6.86 -23.08 9.28
C ALA A 146 7.40 -22.00 10.27
N GLY A 147 6.58 -21.00 10.64
CA GLY A 147 6.99 -19.87 11.46
C GLY A 147 8.00 -18.90 10.82
N ILE A 148 8.17 -18.99 9.49
CA ILE A 148 9.16 -18.18 8.74
C ILE A 148 8.51 -16.95 8.10
N ILE A 149 7.33 -17.12 7.47
CA ILE A 149 6.57 -16.02 6.88
C ILE A 149 5.34 -15.70 7.73
N GLU A 150 4.80 -14.50 7.53
CA GLU A 150 3.64 -14.01 8.26
C GLU A 150 2.41 -14.92 8.05
N PRO A 151 1.52 -15.03 9.05
CA PRO A 151 0.40 -15.98 9.01
C PRO A 151 -0.74 -15.51 8.11
N GLY A 152 -1.23 -16.40 7.28
CA GLY A 152 -2.41 -16.26 6.43
C GLY A 152 -2.91 -17.63 5.99
N HIS A 153 -4.21 -17.78 5.80
CA HIS A 153 -4.82 -19.03 5.37
C HIS A 153 -5.27 -18.94 3.93
N PHE A 154 -4.89 -19.93 3.14
CA PHE A 154 -5.21 -20.05 1.73
C PHE A 154 -6.02 -21.32 1.52
N ARG A 155 -7.24 -21.17 1.01
CA ARG A 155 -8.14 -22.29 0.71
C ARG A 155 -8.35 -22.38 -0.79
N PHE A 156 -7.83 -23.44 -1.38
CA PHE A 156 -7.93 -23.72 -2.80
C PHE A 156 -9.06 -24.71 -3.08
N GLN A 157 -9.81 -24.47 -4.15
CA GLN A 157 -10.71 -25.43 -4.78
C GLN A 157 -10.06 -25.83 -6.09
N CYS A 158 -9.70 -27.11 -6.24
CA CYS A 158 -8.92 -27.62 -7.37
C CYS A 158 -9.62 -28.74 -8.12
N ALA A 159 -9.45 -28.76 -9.45
CA ALA A 159 -9.72 -29.91 -10.30
C ALA A 159 -8.38 -30.48 -10.78
N GLY A 160 -7.93 -31.61 -10.20
CA GLY A 160 -6.54 -32.05 -10.38
C GLY A 160 -5.55 -31.00 -9.92
N GLU A 161 -4.63 -30.55 -10.77
CA GLU A 161 -3.68 -29.48 -10.47
C GLU A 161 -4.24 -28.07 -10.70
N GLU A 162 -5.36 -27.93 -11.42
CA GLU A 162 -5.91 -26.63 -11.80
C GLU A 162 -6.66 -25.98 -10.63
N VAL A 163 -6.29 -24.73 -10.30
CA VAL A 163 -6.96 -23.90 -9.29
C VAL A 163 -8.20 -23.24 -9.90
N LEU A 164 -9.37 -23.66 -9.48
CA LEU A 164 -10.65 -23.05 -9.88
C LEU A 164 -10.97 -21.80 -9.05
N HIS A 165 -10.64 -21.84 -7.76
CA HIS A 165 -10.87 -20.74 -6.83
C HIS A 165 -9.84 -20.75 -5.72
N LEU A 166 -9.38 -19.56 -5.35
CA LEU A 166 -8.58 -19.32 -4.16
C LEU A 166 -9.32 -18.33 -3.26
N GLU A 167 -9.56 -18.74 -2.04
CA GLU A 167 -10.01 -17.86 -0.97
C GLU A 167 -8.85 -17.61 0.01
N ILE A 168 -8.63 -16.33 0.35
CA ILE A 168 -7.56 -15.88 1.25
C ILE A 168 -8.20 -15.31 2.51
N ALA A 169 -7.88 -15.89 3.66
CA ALA A 169 -8.30 -15.42 4.96
C ALA A 169 -7.12 -14.89 5.77
N LEU A 170 -7.23 -13.65 6.22
CA LEU A 170 -6.23 -12.90 6.97
C LEU A 170 -6.79 -12.52 8.36
N GLY A 171 -6.19 -11.57 9.05
CA GLY A 171 -6.62 -11.16 10.39
C GLY A 171 -5.79 -11.74 11.54
N PHE A 172 -4.86 -12.67 11.25
CA PHE A 172 -4.06 -13.36 12.29
C PHE A 172 -3.05 -12.43 12.99
N GLN A 173 -2.73 -11.29 12.40
CA GLN A 173 -1.84 -10.27 12.95
C GLN A 173 -2.57 -8.96 13.28
N HIS A 174 -3.89 -8.98 13.44
CA HIS A 174 -4.63 -7.77 13.79
C HIS A 174 -4.24 -7.27 15.18
N ARG A 175 -3.82 -6.01 15.26
CA ARG A 175 -3.30 -5.33 16.46
C ARG A 175 -4.17 -4.17 16.93
N GLY A 176 -5.22 -3.81 16.17
CA GLY A 176 -6.10 -2.69 16.50
C GLY A 176 -5.41 -1.32 16.38
N ILE A 177 -4.50 -1.15 15.41
CA ILE A 177 -3.71 0.07 15.26
C ILE A 177 -4.59 1.31 15.10
N GLU A 178 -5.64 1.24 14.26
CA GLU A 178 -6.53 2.40 14.03
C GLU A 178 -7.26 2.83 15.31
N GLU A 179 -7.71 1.88 16.13
CA GLU A 179 -8.37 2.15 17.40
C GLU A 179 -7.40 2.76 18.41
N ALA A 180 -6.16 2.26 18.47
CA ALA A 180 -5.13 2.76 19.36
C ALA A 180 -4.68 4.20 19.04
N LEU A 181 -5.03 4.74 17.86
CA LEU A 181 -4.74 6.11 17.45
C LEU A 181 -5.78 7.13 17.95
N ALA A 182 -6.96 6.67 18.35
CA ALA A 182 -8.01 7.55 18.86
C ALA A 182 -7.56 8.32 20.10
N GLY A 183 -7.87 9.61 20.17
CA GLY A 183 -7.41 10.51 21.24
C GLY A 183 -5.93 10.94 21.12
N GLY A 184 -5.21 10.48 20.08
CA GLY A 184 -3.82 10.82 19.80
C GLY A 184 -3.65 12.16 19.08
N PRO A 185 -2.42 12.45 18.61
CA PRO A 185 -1.27 11.55 18.59
C PRO A 185 -0.70 11.25 20.00
N HIS A 186 -0.41 10.00 20.25
CA HIS A 186 0.25 9.54 21.48
C HIS A 186 1.77 9.43 21.27
N ARG A 187 2.52 9.38 22.35
CA ARG A 187 3.99 9.23 22.29
C ARG A 187 4.42 7.94 21.59
N ALA A 188 3.61 6.88 21.67
CA ALA A 188 3.85 5.58 21.04
C ALA A 188 3.44 5.52 19.56
N THR A 189 2.60 6.43 19.07
CA THR A 189 2.01 6.38 17.73
C THR A 189 3.05 6.29 16.61
N VAL A 190 4.16 7.01 16.75
CA VAL A 190 5.24 6.96 15.75
C VAL A 190 5.80 5.55 15.59
N TYR A 191 5.98 4.81 16.70
CA TYR A 191 6.49 3.43 16.66
C TYR A 191 5.46 2.47 16.08
N GLN A 192 4.16 2.71 16.30
CA GLN A 192 3.10 1.95 15.66
C GLN A 192 3.13 2.15 14.15
N MET A 193 3.30 3.40 13.68
CA MET A 193 3.42 3.70 12.24
C MET A 193 4.63 3.04 11.59
N GLU A 194 5.76 3.02 12.28
CA GLU A 194 6.98 2.34 11.81
C GLU A 194 6.83 0.81 11.70
N THR A 195 5.76 0.25 12.24
CA THR A 195 5.53 -1.20 12.30
C THR A 195 4.18 -1.63 11.75
N VAL A 196 3.44 -0.77 11.07
CA VAL A 196 2.22 -1.15 10.33
C VAL A 196 2.54 -2.30 9.37
N ALA A 197 3.60 -2.13 8.57
CA ALA A 197 4.23 -3.20 7.81
C ALA A 197 5.75 -3.13 8.07
N GLY A 198 6.33 -4.22 8.58
CA GLY A 198 7.70 -4.20 9.12
C GLY A 198 8.81 -3.85 8.13
N ASP A 199 8.55 -4.00 6.85
CA ASP A 199 9.45 -3.69 5.73
C ASP A 199 9.00 -2.45 4.91
N THR A 200 7.99 -1.73 5.38
CA THR A 200 7.44 -0.50 4.78
C THR A 200 7.43 0.63 5.81
N THR A 201 8.48 0.70 6.61
CA THR A 201 8.64 1.64 7.73
C THR A 201 8.60 3.09 7.28
N ILE A 202 9.36 3.43 6.22
CA ILE A 202 9.51 4.82 5.74
C ILE A 202 8.21 5.32 5.12
N ALA A 203 7.55 4.49 4.30
CA ALA A 203 6.33 4.92 3.63
C ALA A 203 5.20 5.21 4.63
N HIS A 204 4.90 4.30 5.57
CA HIS A 204 3.87 4.52 6.59
C HIS A 204 4.21 5.67 7.55
N ALA A 205 5.47 5.77 8.00
CA ALA A 205 5.90 6.88 8.85
C ALA A 205 5.81 8.23 8.12
N THR A 206 6.10 8.27 6.80
CA THR A 206 5.99 9.48 5.98
C THR A 206 4.53 9.87 5.77
N ALA A 207 3.65 8.93 5.44
CA ALA A 207 2.21 9.20 5.30
C ALA A 207 1.62 9.75 6.61
N TYR A 208 1.95 9.14 7.74
CA TYR A 208 1.54 9.62 9.06
C TYR A 208 2.08 11.02 9.36
N ALA A 209 3.38 11.26 9.16
CA ALA A 209 3.99 12.56 9.44
C ALA A 209 3.36 13.66 8.56
N SER A 210 3.16 13.39 7.28
CA SER A 210 2.54 14.32 6.33
C SER A 210 1.08 14.63 6.69
N ALA A 211 0.30 13.62 7.13
CA ALA A 211 -1.07 13.85 7.59
C ALA A 211 -1.13 14.75 8.83
N LEU A 212 -0.23 14.55 9.81
CA LEU A 212 -0.17 15.41 11.00
C LEU A 212 0.35 16.82 10.67
N GLU A 213 1.32 16.94 9.77
CA GLU A 213 1.83 18.22 9.29
C GLU A 213 0.74 19.00 8.58
N ALA A 214 -0.07 18.34 7.74
CA ALA A 214 -1.24 18.95 7.10
C ALA A 214 -2.28 19.43 8.13
N LEU A 215 -2.61 18.61 9.15
CA LEU A 215 -3.52 18.98 10.23
C LEU A 215 -2.98 20.14 11.07
N ALA A 216 -1.67 20.29 11.18
CA ALA A 216 -1.02 21.39 11.90
C ALA A 216 -0.79 22.63 11.03
N GLY A 217 -1.21 22.61 9.75
CA GLY A 217 -1.01 23.72 8.81
C GLY A 217 0.46 24.04 8.54
N THR A 218 1.33 23.03 8.52
CA THR A 218 2.78 23.19 8.32
C THR A 218 3.33 22.12 7.38
N GLU A 219 4.54 22.35 6.88
CA GLU A 219 5.30 21.35 6.12
C GLU A 219 6.65 21.11 6.79
N ALA A 220 7.17 19.88 6.62
CA ALA A 220 8.54 19.57 7.02
C ALA A 220 9.54 20.43 6.24
N PRO A 221 10.71 20.81 6.83
CA PRO A 221 11.76 21.52 6.12
C PRO A 221 12.21 20.80 4.85
N LEU A 222 12.63 21.54 3.82
CA LEU A 222 13.02 20.97 2.51
C LEU A 222 14.07 19.87 2.63
N ARG A 223 15.09 20.05 3.49
CA ARG A 223 16.10 19.03 3.73
C ARG A 223 15.50 17.76 4.37
N ALA A 224 14.49 17.89 5.21
CA ALA A 224 13.78 16.72 5.75
C ALA A 224 12.93 16.01 4.69
N GLN A 225 12.28 16.75 3.81
CA GLN A 225 11.52 16.18 2.69
C GLN A 225 12.46 15.40 1.75
N TRP A 226 13.64 15.96 1.47
CA TRP A 226 14.68 15.29 0.71
C TRP A 226 15.17 14.00 1.39
N LEU A 227 15.47 14.04 2.71
CA LEU A 227 15.89 12.84 3.47
C LEU A 227 14.83 11.73 3.44
N ARG A 228 13.55 12.10 3.56
CA ARG A 228 12.43 11.15 3.46
C ARG A 228 12.39 10.49 2.07
N ALA A 229 12.59 11.26 1.00
CA ALA A 229 12.60 10.73 -0.36
C ALA A 229 13.81 9.80 -0.59
N ILE A 230 15.01 10.17 -0.13
CA ILE A 230 16.20 9.30 -0.16
C ILE A 230 15.92 7.98 0.56
N ALA A 231 15.38 8.04 1.77
CA ALA A 231 15.10 6.84 2.56
C ALA A 231 13.99 5.97 1.94
N LEU A 232 12.98 6.57 1.33
CA LEU A 232 11.89 5.86 0.65
C LEU A 232 12.40 5.08 -0.55
N GLU A 233 13.31 5.68 -1.34
CA GLU A 233 13.90 4.98 -2.49
C GLU A 233 14.95 3.92 -2.06
N LEU A 234 15.66 4.11 -0.95
CA LEU A 234 16.50 3.06 -0.36
C LEU A 234 15.65 1.88 0.16
N GLU A 235 14.51 2.14 0.80
CA GLU A 235 13.54 1.10 1.21
C GLU A 235 13.05 0.31 -0.01
N ARG A 236 12.74 0.99 -1.12
CA ARG A 236 12.34 0.39 -2.40
C ARG A 236 13.45 -0.48 -2.99
N LEU A 237 14.67 0.02 -3.07
CA LEU A 237 15.83 -0.73 -3.58
C LEU A 237 16.05 -2.02 -2.79
N ALA A 238 16.04 -1.93 -1.46
CA ALA A 238 16.26 -3.09 -0.59
C ALA A 238 15.18 -4.16 -0.79
N ASN A 239 13.92 -3.75 -0.86
CA ASN A 239 12.80 -4.69 -0.94
C ASN A 239 12.64 -5.28 -2.35
N HIS A 240 12.75 -4.48 -3.41
CA HIS A 240 12.71 -5.02 -4.78
C HIS A 240 13.87 -5.94 -5.09
N THR A 241 15.07 -5.64 -4.58
CA THR A 241 16.23 -6.57 -4.69
C THR A 241 15.94 -7.88 -3.95
N GLY A 242 15.38 -7.79 -2.74
CA GLY A 242 14.95 -8.96 -1.98
C GLY A 242 13.90 -9.79 -2.72
N ASP A 243 12.95 -9.14 -3.39
CA ASP A 243 11.91 -9.82 -4.17
C ASP A 243 12.45 -10.57 -5.39
N LEU A 244 13.38 -9.95 -6.14
CA LEU A 244 14.04 -10.62 -7.26
C LEU A 244 14.82 -11.85 -6.77
N GLY A 245 15.51 -11.74 -5.63
CA GLY A 245 16.21 -12.86 -5.02
C GLY A 245 15.28 -13.97 -4.55
N ALA A 246 14.16 -13.62 -3.95
CA ALA A 246 13.17 -14.59 -3.47
C ALA A 246 12.45 -15.30 -4.65
N LEU A 247 12.05 -14.56 -5.68
CA LEU A 247 11.49 -15.13 -6.91
C LEU A 247 12.46 -16.11 -7.59
N ALA A 248 13.76 -15.77 -7.64
CA ALA A 248 14.80 -16.66 -8.12
C ALA A 248 14.88 -17.94 -7.27
N GLY A 249 14.76 -17.80 -5.93
CA GLY A 249 14.74 -18.92 -4.99
C GLY A 249 13.55 -19.86 -5.20
N ASP A 250 12.35 -19.32 -5.43
CA ASP A 250 11.11 -20.10 -5.65
C ASP A 250 11.16 -20.98 -6.92
N VAL A 251 12.01 -20.62 -7.89
CA VAL A 251 12.29 -21.44 -9.09
C VAL A 251 13.66 -22.12 -9.03
N ALA A 252 14.25 -22.24 -7.85
CA ALA A 252 15.54 -22.88 -7.57
C ALA A 252 16.74 -22.29 -8.34
N PHE A 253 16.67 -21.01 -8.74
CA PHE A 253 17.78 -20.32 -9.39
C PHE A 253 18.68 -19.62 -8.34
N LEU A 254 19.55 -20.42 -7.71
CA LEU A 254 20.35 -20.02 -6.56
C LEU A 254 21.38 -18.88 -6.81
N PRO A 255 22.00 -18.71 -7.99
CA PRO A 255 22.98 -17.64 -8.20
C PRO A 255 22.39 -16.26 -7.90
N THR A 256 21.28 -15.89 -8.54
CA THR A 256 20.60 -14.61 -8.29
C THR A 256 20.02 -14.55 -6.89
N SER A 257 19.44 -15.64 -6.38
CA SER A 257 18.88 -15.69 -5.02
C SER A 257 19.92 -15.34 -3.97
N SER A 258 21.08 -15.96 -4.01
CA SER A 258 22.19 -15.69 -3.06
C SER A 258 22.76 -14.28 -3.20
N ALA A 259 23.00 -13.82 -4.43
CA ALA A 259 23.53 -12.50 -4.71
C ALA A 259 22.57 -11.40 -4.20
N CYS A 260 21.29 -11.48 -4.55
CA CYS A 260 20.28 -10.51 -4.10
C CYS A 260 20.10 -10.50 -2.58
N GLY A 261 20.24 -11.64 -1.91
CA GLY A 261 20.21 -11.73 -0.44
C GLY A 261 21.31 -10.88 0.21
N LYS A 262 22.55 -10.94 -0.31
CA LYS A 262 23.68 -10.11 0.12
C LYS A 262 23.42 -8.63 -0.20
N ILE A 263 23.06 -8.30 -1.44
CA ILE A 263 22.89 -6.93 -1.93
C ILE A 263 21.73 -6.21 -1.21
N ARG A 264 20.66 -6.93 -0.89
CA ARG A 264 19.59 -6.39 -0.03
C ARG A 264 20.14 -5.91 1.31
N GLY A 265 21.05 -6.68 1.90
CA GLY A 265 21.75 -6.28 3.13
C GLY A 265 22.56 -5.00 2.95
N ASP A 266 23.20 -4.81 1.82
CA ASP A 266 23.96 -3.59 1.52
C ASP A 266 23.01 -2.37 1.42
N PHE A 267 21.90 -2.44 0.69
CA PHE A 267 20.89 -1.36 0.65
C PHE A 267 20.29 -1.05 2.03
N LEU A 268 19.99 -2.06 2.85
CA LEU A 268 19.55 -1.85 4.23
C LEU A 268 20.62 -1.14 5.08
N ASN A 269 21.91 -1.44 4.86
CA ASN A 269 23.01 -0.76 5.54
C ASN A 269 23.15 0.70 5.10
N LEU A 270 22.80 1.05 3.84
CA LEU A 270 22.73 2.46 3.41
C LEU A 270 21.68 3.23 4.20
N THR A 271 20.50 2.64 4.42
CA THR A 271 19.48 3.24 5.31
C THR A 271 20.00 3.39 6.75
N ALA A 272 20.74 2.40 7.27
CA ALA A 272 21.36 2.49 8.58
C ALA A 272 22.42 3.61 8.66
N MET A 273 23.10 3.95 7.58
CA MET A 273 24.00 5.10 7.54
C MET A 273 23.30 6.43 7.75
N LEU A 274 22.02 6.55 7.35
CA LEU A 274 21.23 7.77 7.56
C LEU A 274 20.72 7.91 9.00
N CYS A 275 20.23 6.85 9.60
CA CYS A 275 19.50 6.96 10.88
C CYS A 275 19.94 5.98 11.98
N GLY A 276 20.91 5.10 11.71
CA GLY A 276 21.36 4.09 12.67
C GLY A 276 20.48 2.83 12.73
N ASN A 277 19.46 2.73 11.89
CA ASN A 277 18.58 1.56 11.81
C ASN A 277 18.38 1.15 10.33
N ARG A 278 18.59 -0.13 10.03
CA ARG A 278 18.54 -0.66 8.64
C ARG A 278 17.14 -0.62 7.99
N PHE A 279 16.07 -0.50 8.78
CA PHE A 279 14.70 -0.34 8.30
C PHE A 279 14.21 1.11 8.37
N GLY A 280 15.11 2.07 8.70
CA GLY A 280 14.76 3.48 8.74
C GLY A 280 13.99 3.92 9.99
N ARG A 281 13.85 3.06 11.01
CA ARG A 281 13.17 3.42 12.26
C ARG A 281 13.89 4.59 12.94
N GLY A 282 13.12 5.55 13.41
CA GLY A 282 13.63 6.74 14.04
C GLY A 282 14.04 7.86 13.07
N LEU A 283 13.92 7.67 11.74
CA LEU A 283 14.25 8.69 10.75
C LEU A 283 13.12 9.70 10.56
N VAL A 284 11.89 9.25 10.34
CA VAL A 284 10.75 10.11 10.05
C VAL A 284 9.99 10.45 11.32
N ARG A 285 9.72 11.74 11.53
CA ARG A 285 8.88 12.26 12.62
C ARG A 285 8.00 13.39 12.09
N PRO A 286 6.81 13.62 12.65
CA PRO A 286 6.06 14.82 12.37
C PRO A 286 6.91 16.08 12.62
N GLY A 287 6.98 16.96 11.63
CA GLY A 287 7.87 18.13 11.62
C GLY A 287 9.23 17.89 10.97
N GLY A 288 9.56 16.66 10.50
CA GLY A 288 10.79 16.41 9.74
C GLY A 288 11.51 15.11 10.05
N CYS A 289 12.85 15.20 10.13
CA CYS A 289 13.77 14.11 10.41
C CYS A 289 14.70 14.51 11.57
N PRO A 290 14.72 13.78 12.70
CA PRO A 290 15.63 14.10 13.81
C PRO A 290 17.09 13.71 13.57
N ARG A 291 17.36 13.04 12.47
CA ARG A 291 18.70 12.64 12.02
C ARG A 291 19.02 13.32 10.70
N ASP A 292 20.30 13.61 10.49
CA ASP A 292 20.84 14.16 9.23
C ASP A 292 22.08 13.37 8.79
N GLY A 293 22.39 13.42 7.50
CA GLY A 293 23.63 12.94 6.93
C GLY A 293 24.63 14.11 6.83
N ASP A 294 25.79 14.02 7.49
CA ASP A 294 26.90 14.91 7.20
C ASP A 294 27.48 14.62 5.80
N PRO A 295 28.16 15.59 5.17
CA PRO A 295 28.69 15.44 3.79
C PRO A 295 29.56 14.21 3.59
N ASP A 296 30.43 13.88 4.56
CA ASP A 296 31.31 12.71 4.47
C ASP A 296 30.52 11.40 4.48
N ARG A 297 29.45 11.36 5.29
CA ARG A 297 28.54 10.21 5.36
C ARG A 297 27.76 10.04 4.07
N LEU A 298 27.25 11.13 3.50
CA LEU A 298 26.53 11.12 2.21
C LEU A 298 27.48 10.70 1.06
N GLY A 299 28.72 11.15 1.06
CA GLY A 299 29.74 10.72 0.10
C GLY A 299 29.99 9.21 0.16
N ARG A 300 30.21 8.66 1.37
CA ARG A 300 30.36 7.20 1.56
C ARG A 300 29.09 6.41 1.19
N LEU A 301 27.91 6.98 1.47
CA LEU A 301 26.65 6.37 1.05
C LEU A 301 26.58 6.25 -0.47
N ARG A 302 26.94 7.30 -1.19
CA ARG A 302 26.99 7.31 -2.65
C ARG A 302 27.93 6.26 -3.22
N GLU A 303 29.17 6.19 -2.74
CA GLU A 303 30.15 5.18 -3.19
C GLU A 303 29.63 3.74 -3.03
N ARG A 304 29.02 3.45 -1.88
CA ARG A 304 28.43 2.13 -1.61
C ARG A 304 27.20 1.86 -2.45
N LEU A 305 26.38 2.89 -2.71
CA LEU A 305 25.22 2.80 -3.61
C LEU A 305 25.66 2.35 -5.01
N GLU A 306 26.72 2.97 -5.57
CA GLU A 306 27.23 2.59 -6.90
C GLU A 306 27.68 1.12 -6.95
N THR A 307 28.35 0.65 -5.90
CA THR A 307 28.78 -0.75 -5.81
C THR A 307 27.55 -1.69 -5.77
N ALA A 308 26.57 -1.40 -4.93
CA ALA A 308 25.37 -2.23 -4.80
C ALA A 308 24.52 -2.22 -6.08
N LEU A 309 24.42 -1.07 -6.77
CA LEU A 309 23.70 -0.97 -8.06
C LEU A 309 24.39 -1.78 -9.17
N ALA A 310 25.73 -1.78 -9.23
CA ALA A 310 26.47 -2.59 -10.19
C ALA A 310 26.27 -4.09 -9.92
N GLU A 311 26.31 -4.51 -8.65
CA GLU A 311 26.10 -5.90 -8.26
C GLU A 311 24.68 -6.40 -8.55
N VAL A 312 23.65 -5.59 -8.25
CA VAL A 312 22.26 -5.98 -8.54
C VAL A 312 21.97 -6.02 -10.04
N GLN A 313 22.63 -5.15 -10.83
CA GLN A 313 22.58 -5.21 -12.30
C GLN A 313 23.09 -6.56 -12.80
N GLN A 314 24.21 -7.04 -12.28
CA GLN A 314 24.78 -8.33 -12.68
C GLN A 314 23.89 -9.50 -12.26
N ALA A 315 23.33 -9.45 -11.04
CA ALA A 315 22.42 -10.48 -10.55
C ALA A 315 21.13 -10.55 -11.38
N ALA A 316 20.63 -9.40 -11.84
CA ALA A 316 19.44 -9.32 -12.71
C ALA A 316 19.73 -9.85 -14.12
N VAL A 317 20.91 -9.58 -14.69
CA VAL A 317 21.32 -10.15 -15.99
C VAL A 317 21.26 -11.68 -15.92
N TRP A 318 21.86 -12.29 -14.90
CA TRP A 318 21.77 -13.76 -14.73
C TRP A 318 20.33 -14.29 -14.68
N LEU A 319 19.43 -13.54 -14.02
CA LEU A 319 18.02 -13.91 -13.90
C LEU A 319 17.31 -13.91 -15.26
N TRP A 320 17.54 -12.85 -16.05
CA TRP A 320 16.86 -12.67 -17.34
C TRP A 320 17.41 -13.58 -18.44
N ASP A 321 18.68 -13.97 -18.37
CA ASP A 321 19.31 -14.84 -19.35
C ASP A 321 19.00 -16.33 -19.12
N ALA A 322 18.50 -16.69 -17.92
CA ALA A 322 18.17 -18.07 -17.58
C ALA A 322 16.84 -18.50 -18.21
N ALA A 323 16.89 -19.34 -19.25
CA ALA A 323 15.69 -19.86 -19.91
C ALA A 323 14.75 -20.63 -18.95
N SER A 324 15.32 -21.35 -17.97
CA SER A 324 14.53 -22.07 -16.95
C SER A 324 13.72 -21.13 -16.04
N VAL A 325 14.26 -19.95 -15.72
CA VAL A 325 13.55 -18.92 -14.96
C VAL A 325 12.42 -18.33 -15.81
N ARG A 326 12.72 -17.94 -17.04
CA ARG A 326 11.73 -17.36 -17.95
C ARG A 326 10.53 -18.29 -18.17
N THR A 327 10.77 -19.58 -18.40
CA THR A 327 9.70 -20.57 -18.56
C THR A 327 8.76 -20.66 -17.35
N ARG A 328 9.27 -20.40 -16.13
CA ARG A 328 8.46 -20.44 -14.92
C ARG A 328 7.79 -19.09 -14.59
N PHE A 329 8.29 -17.98 -15.14
CA PHE A 329 7.79 -16.63 -14.89
C PHE A 329 6.79 -16.16 -15.95
N GLU A 330 7.11 -16.41 -17.23
CA GLU A 330 6.28 -16.02 -18.38
C GLU A 330 4.95 -16.81 -18.35
N HIS A 331 3.85 -16.09 -18.51
CA HIS A 331 2.47 -16.58 -18.51
C HIS A 331 1.97 -17.18 -17.17
N THR A 332 2.78 -17.23 -16.13
CA THR A 332 2.37 -17.70 -14.80
C THR A 332 1.66 -16.59 -14.03
N GLY A 333 0.48 -16.89 -13.47
CA GLY A 333 -0.27 -15.97 -12.64
C GLY A 333 -0.67 -14.69 -13.37
N HIS A 334 -1.19 -14.84 -14.59
CA HIS A 334 -1.58 -13.72 -15.45
C HIS A 334 -2.85 -13.03 -14.95
N LEU A 335 -2.85 -11.69 -14.98
CA LEU A 335 -3.98 -10.83 -14.65
C LEU A 335 -4.14 -9.75 -15.72
N HIS A 336 -5.32 -9.65 -16.31
CA HIS A 336 -5.61 -8.65 -17.32
C HIS A 336 -5.72 -7.24 -16.73
N ALA A 337 -5.32 -6.22 -17.50
CA ALA A 337 -5.41 -4.81 -17.10
C ALA A 337 -6.82 -4.40 -16.64
N LYS A 338 -7.86 -4.89 -17.33
CA LYS A 338 -9.25 -4.63 -16.97
C LYS A 338 -9.58 -5.16 -15.58
N GLN A 339 -9.25 -6.43 -15.29
CA GLN A 339 -9.48 -7.03 -13.97
C GLN A 339 -8.69 -6.30 -12.86
N ALA A 340 -7.43 -5.95 -13.14
CA ALA A 340 -6.59 -5.19 -12.23
C ALA A 340 -7.20 -3.81 -11.88
N ALA A 341 -7.78 -3.13 -12.87
CA ALA A 341 -8.47 -1.85 -12.69
C ALA A 341 -9.78 -2.02 -11.91
N GLU A 342 -10.59 -3.03 -12.23
CA GLU A 342 -11.88 -3.31 -11.60
C GLU A 342 -11.77 -3.64 -10.11
N VAL A 343 -10.69 -4.32 -9.68
CA VAL A 343 -10.45 -4.61 -8.26
C VAL A 343 -9.58 -3.55 -7.58
N GLY A 344 -9.19 -2.50 -8.29
CA GLY A 344 -8.49 -1.36 -7.73
C GLY A 344 -7.03 -1.63 -7.35
N LEU A 345 -6.28 -2.47 -8.11
CA LEU A 345 -4.87 -2.73 -7.83
C LEU A 345 -4.02 -1.47 -7.85
N VAL A 346 -3.00 -1.46 -7.00
CA VAL A 346 -2.03 -0.37 -6.86
C VAL A 346 -0.59 -0.88 -6.94
N GLY A 347 0.36 0.02 -7.13
CA GLY A 347 1.78 -0.27 -7.08
C GLY A 347 2.29 -1.19 -8.19
N PRO A 348 3.38 -1.95 -7.95
CA PRO A 348 3.96 -2.86 -8.93
C PRO A 348 2.99 -3.89 -9.49
N ALA A 349 2.00 -4.35 -8.70
CA ALA A 349 0.97 -5.28 -9.17
C ALA A 349 0.09 -4.67 -10.26
N ALA A 350 -0.32 -3.41 -10.10
CA ALA A 350 -1.08 -2.67 -11.11
C ALA A 350 -0.22 -2.35 -12.35
N ARG A 351 1.00 -1.85 -12.12
CA ARG A 351 1.94 -1.46 -13.18
C ARG A 351 2.38 -2.66 -14.04
N ALA A 352 2.46 -3.84 -13.46
CA ALA A 352 2.72 -5.09 -14.19
C ALA A 352 1.57 -5.51 -15.12
N CYS A 353 0.37 -4.97 -14.92
CA CYS A 353 -0.79 -5.14 -15.80
C CYS A 353 -0.95 -3.99 -16.82
N GLY A 354 0.05 -3.10 -16.96
CA GLY A 354 0.01 -1.97 -17.88
C GLY A 354 -0.71 -0.72 -17.34
N LEU A 355 -1.13 -0.69 -16.08
CA LEU A 355 -1.76 0.48 -15.49
C LEU A 355 -0.69 1.51 -15.07
N VAL A 356 -0.74 2.70 -15.66
CA VAL A 356 0.20 3.80 -15.36
C VAL A 356 -0.32 4.52 -14.11
N ARG A 357 0.12 4.06 -12.92
CA ARG A 357 -0.30 4.59 -11.62
C ARG A 357 0.88 4.59 -10.66
N ASP A 358 1.25 5.77 -10.17
CA ASP A 358 2.33 5.96 -9.20
C ASP A 358 2.12 7.26 -8.44
N VAL A 359 1.95 7.20 -7.12
CA VAL A 359 1.68 8.39 -6.29
C VAL A 359 2.76 9.46 -6.43
N ARG A 360 4.02 9.07 -6.68
CA ARG A 360 5.12 10.02 -6.88
C ARG A 360 4.92 10.90 -8.12
N PHE A 361 4.16 10.40 -9.10
CA PHE A 361 3.85 11.07 -10.36
C PHE A 361 2.43 11.65 -10.38
N ASP A 362 1.42 10.85 -9.98
CA ASP A 362 0.00 11.23 -10.06
C ASP A 362 -0.42 12.19 -8.94
N HIS A 363 0.17 12.05 -7.74
CA HIS A 363 -0.14 12.86 -6.56
C HIS A 363 1.13 13.27 -5.82
N PRO A 364 2.08 13.97 -6.46
CA PRO A 364 3.38 14.28 -5.87
C PRO A 364 3.23 15.10 -4.59
N SER A 365 3.95 14.71 -3.54
CA SER A 365 4.05 15.42 -2.28
C SER A 365 5.50 15.48 -1.79
N GLY A 366 5.80 16.34 -0.83
CA GLY A 366 7.14 16.50 -0.30
C GLY A 366 8.16 16.77 -1.42
N TRP A 367 9.29 16.07 -1.40
CA TRP A 367 10.36 16.26 -2.37
C TRP A 367 10.00 15.84 -3.80
N PHE A 368 9.06 14.92 -3.98
CA PHE A 368 8.63 14.48 -5.33
C PHE A 368 7.88 15.57 -6.13
N ARG A 369 7.52 16.69 -5.51
CA ARG A 369 7.05 17.89 -6.23
C ARG A 369 8.16 18.58 -7.05
N PHE A 370 9.43 18.33 -6.70
CA PHE A 370 10.61 18.97 -7.31
C PHE A 370 11.46 18.00 -8.13
N ALA A 371 11.40 16.70 -7.82
CA ALA A 371 12.19 15.67 -8.45
C ALA A 371 11.30 14.47 -8.81
N GLN A 372 11.15 14.20 -10.09
CA GLN A 372 10.25 13.16 -10.59
C GLN A 372 10.98 11.83 -10.80
N VAL A 373 10.27 10.74 -10.55
CA VAL A 373 10.69 9.38 -10.90
C VAL A 373 9.78 8.90 -12.03
N PRO A 374 10.31 8.51 -13.21
CA PRO A 374 9.51 7.98 -14.31
C PRO A 374 8.76 6.72 -13.89
N VAL A 375 7.47 6.61 -14.27
CA VAL A 375 6.65 5.45 -13.94
C VAL A 375 7.14 4.21 -14.69
N SER A 376 7.37 3.13 -13.95
CA SER A 376 7.82 1.84 -14.51
C SER A 376 6.61 0.96 -14.77
N VAL A 377 6.38 0.56 -16.04
CA VAL A 377 5.20 -0.21 -16.46
C VAL A 377 5.64 -1.40 -17.31
N TRP A 378 4.91 -2.52 -17.18
CA TRP A 378 5.02 -3.69 -18.04
C TRP A 378 3.62 -4.29 -18.29
N PRO A 379 3.23 -4.66 -19.52
CA PRO A 379 1.81 -4.91 -19.81
C PRO A 379 1.35 -6.38 -19.60
N ASP A 380 2.26 -7.33 -19.41
CA ASP A 380 1.96 -8.76 -19.56
C ASP A 380 1.17 -9.35 -18.37
N GLY A 381 1.11 -8.70 -17.22
CA GLY A 381 0.27 -9.06 -16.09
C GLY A 381 0.66 -10.34 -15.33
N ASP A 382 1.77 -10.99 -15.66
CA ASP A 382 2.24 -12.26 -15.10
C ASP A 382 3.37 -12.09 -14.06
N VAL A 383 3.95 -13.18 -13.60
CA VAL A 383 5.10 -13.17 -12.67
C VAL A 383 6.28 -12.45 -13.30
N PHE A 384 6.54 -12.66 -14.60
CA PHE A 384 7.63 -11.99 -15.31
C PHE A 384 7.42 -10.47 -15.33
N ALA A 385 6.23 -10.02 -15.65
CA ALA A 385 5.87 -8.60 -15.65
C ALA A 385 6.07 -7.96 -14.27
N ARG A 386 5.61 -8.62 -13.19
CA ARG A 386 5.79 -8.13 -11.81
C ARG A 386 7.26 -8.08 -11.41
N ALA A 387 8.08 -9.04 -11.83
CA ALA A 387 9.52 -9.01 -11.63
C ALA A 387 10.21 -7.91 -12.46
N ARG A 388 9.79 -7.71 -13.73
CA ARG A 388 10.33 -6.65 -14.61
C ARG A 388 10.02 -5.25 -14.10
N VAL A 389 8.82 -4.99 -13.60
CA VAL A 389 8.48 -3.70 -12.98
C VAL A 389 9.40 -3.41 -11.81
N ARG A 390 9.63 -4.36 -10.90
CA ARG A 390 10.56 -4.19 -9.77
C ARG A 390 11.98 -3.89 -10.24
N TRP A 391 12.43 -4.59 -11.27
CA TRP A 391 13.74 -4.33 -11.87
C TRP A 391 13.84 -2.91 -12.44
N LEU A 392 12.84 -2.46 -13.19
CA LEU A 392 12.80 -1.09 -13.71
C LEU A 392 12.78 -0.05 -12.58
N GLU A 393 12.06 -0.32 -11.49
CA GLU A 393 12.04 0.55 -10.33
C GLU A 393 13.38 0.58 -9.60
N ILE A 394 14.13 -0.53 -9.52
CA ILE A 394 15.51 -0.53 -9.00
C ILE A 394 16.38 0.44 -9.82
N GLN A 395 16.28 0.39 -11.15
CA GLN A 395 17.05 1.29 -12.03
C GLN A 395 16.65 2.76 -11.80
N ARG A 396 15.34 3.07 -11.81
CA ARG A 396 14.84 4.44 -11.62
C ARG A 396 15.16 5.01 -10.23
N SER A 397 15.00 4.20 -9.18
CA SER A 397 15.38 4.60 -7.82
C SER A 397 16.88 4.84 -7.71
N GLY A 398 17.71 4.00 -8.37
CA GLY A 398 19.16 4.21 -8.44
C GLY A 398 19.55 5.52 -9.13
N GLU A 399 18.93 5.82 -10.28
CA GLU A 399 19.12 7.08 -11.01
C GLU A 399 18.72 8.28 -10.13
N PHE A 400 17.53 8.23 -9.53
CA PHE A 400 17.04 9.28 -8.63
C PHE A 400 18.00 9.52 -7.46
N LEU A 401 18.45 8.46 -6.79
CA LEU A 401 19.36 8.59 -5.65
C LEU A 401 20.71 9.21 -6.05
N ARG A 402 21.26 8.87 -7.22
CA ARG A 402 22.49 9.49 -7.75
C ARG A 402 22.33 10.99 -7.89
N GLU A 403 21.27 11.42 -8.56
CA GLU A 403 20.98 12.84 -8.79
C GLU A 403 20.75 13.60 -7.49
N GLN A 404 19.94 13.02 -6.59
CA GLN A 404 19.56 13.70 -5.37
C GLN A 404 20.69 13.78 -4.34
N LEU A 405 21.58 12.79 -4.27
CA LEU A 405 22.74 12.83 -3.36
C LEU A 405 23.77 13.90 -3.76
N ASP A 406 23.82 14.27 -5.05
CA ASP A 406 24.67 15.37 -5.55
C ASP A 406 24.05 16.75 -5.28
N ALA A 407 22.74 16.83 -5.11
CA ALA A 407 21.98 18.05 -4.98
C ALA A 407 21.30 18.20 -3.59
N ALA A 408 21.94 17.70 -2.54
CA ALA A 408 21.42 17.77 -1.19
C ALA A 408 21.16 19.22 -0.76
N PRO A 409 19.92 19.61 -0.42
CA PRO A 409 19.62 20.99 -0.02
C PRO A 409 20.16 21.27 1.37
N ASP A 410 20.57 22.51 1.60
CA ASP A 410 20.96 23.01 2.92
C ASP A 410 19.73 23.24 3.81
N GLY A 411 19.98 23.39 5.11
CA GLY A 411 18.96 23.80 6.07
C GLY A 411 18.71 22.81 7.20
N LYS A 412 17.72 23.13 8.01
CA LYS A 412 17.31 22.28 9.14
C LYS A 412 16.54 21.06 8.65
N THR A 413 16.61 19.99 9.43
CA THR A 413 15.91 18.73 9.14
C THR A 413 14.69 18.51 10.03
N LEU A 414 14.51 19.32 11.07
CA LEU A 414 13.41 19.19 12.01
C LEU A 414 12.88 20.56 12.43
N SER A 415 11.56 20.69 12.50
CA SER A 415 10.82 21.81 13.07
C SER A 415 9.86 21.30 14.14
N SER A 416 9.46 22.17 15.08
CA SER A 416 8.39 21.83 16.01
C SER A 416 7.07 21.68 15.25
N LEU A 417 6.29 20.66 15.59
CA LEU A 417 4.93 20.51 15.06
C LEU A 417 3.99 21.42 15.88
N PRO A 418 3.24 22.34 15.27
CA PRO A 418 2.18 23.07 15.93
C PRO A 418 1.05 22.17 16.44
N ALA A 419 0.14 22.73 17.24
CA ALA A 419 -1.09 22.04 17.61
C ALA A 419 -1.91 21.71 16.36
N LEU A 420 -2.55 20.53 16.36
CA LEU A 420 -3.41 20.13 15.25
C LEU A 420 -4.68 20.98 15.22
N ALA A 421 -5.12 21.38 14.04
CA ALA A 421 -6.37 22.10 13.87
C ALA A 421 -7.58 21.23 14.29
N PRO A 422 -8.55 21.77 15.04
CA PRO A 422 -9.75 21.03 15.43
C PRO A 422 -10.69 20.81 14.23
N ASN A 423 -11.50 19.76 14.28
CA ASN A 423 -12.49 19.42 13.24
C ASN A 423 -11.93 19.53 11.82
N THR A 424 -10.79 18.91 11.58
CA THR A 424 -10.07 19.00 10.32
C THR A 424 -9.73 17.58 9.84
N LEU A 425 -9.90 17.34 8.54
CA LEU A 425 -9.55 16.10 7.87
C LEU A 425 -8.32 16.31 7.01
N ALA A 426 -7.34 15.41 7.11
CA ALA A 426 -6.16 15.37 6.24
C ALA A 426 -6.06 14.03 5.53
N VAL A 427 -5.56 14.07 4.28
CA VAL A 427 -5.27 12.88 3.49
C VAL A 427 -3.81 12.91 3.04
N ALA A 428 -3.10 11.81 3.23
CA ALA A 428 -1.73 11.64 2.77
C ALA A 428 -1.58 10.33 2.02
N LEU A 429 -1.16 10.41 0.75
CA LEU A 429 -0.75 9.28 -0.07
C LEU A 429 0.77 9.24 -0.19
N VAL A 430 1.35 8.06 -0.10
CA VAL A 430 2.79 7.82 -0.32
C VAL A 430 2.96 6.55 -1.16
N GLU A 431 3.77 6.61 -2.21
CA GLU A 431 4.13 5.41 -2.98
C GLU A 431 5.17 4.60 -2.21
N GLY A 432 4.73 3.64 -1.41
CA GLY A 432 5.58 2.61 -0.84
C GLY A 432 6.09 1.64 -1.93
N TRP A 433 7.04 0.77 -1.59
CA TRP A 433 7.56 -0.20 -2.55
C TRP A 433 6.52 -1.25 -3.00
N ARG A 434 5.47 -1.51 -2.21
CA ARG A 434 4.30 -2.33 -2.60
C ARG A 434 3.23 -1.55 -3.34
N GLY A 435 3.26 -0.22 -3.30
CA GLY A 435 2.26 0.65 -3.91
C GLY A 435 1.76 1.75 -2.99
N GLU A 436 0.60 2.29 -3.31
CA GLU A 436 -0.04 3.40 -2.62
C GLU A 436 -0.38 3.06 -1.16
N VAL A 437 0.23 3.78 -0.24
CA VAL A 437 -0.13 3.87 1.18
C VAL A 437 -1.03 5.08 1.36
N CYS A 438 -2.24 4.89 1.87
CA CYS A 438 -3.18 5.99 2.14
C CYS A 438 -3.44 6.11 3.64
N HIS A 439 -3.19 7.29 4.20
CA HIS A 439 -3.54 7.65 5.56
C HIS A 439 -4.55 8.80 5.57
N VAL A 440 -5.65 8.62 6.29
CA VAL A 440 -6.66 9.66 6.50
C VAL A 440 -6.80 9.92 7.99
N ALA A 441 -6.63 11.17 8.41
CA ALA A 441 -6.69 11.59 9.79
C ALA A 441 -7.80 12.63 9.97
N LEU A 442 -8.68 12.43 10.95
CA LEU A 442 -9.75 13.36 11.33
C LEU A 442 -9.58 13.75 12.79
N THR A 443 -9.51 15.06 13.06
CA THR A 443 -9.47 15.59 14.43
C THR A 443 -10.87 15.88 14.97
N GLY A 444 -11.01 15.82 16.30
CA GLY A 444 -12.18 16.27 17.03
C GLY A 444 -12.13 17.76 17.34
N THR A 445 -13.12 18.23 18.11
CA THR A 445 -13.22 19.65 18.56
C THR A 445 -12.06 20.09 19.45
N ASP A 446 -11.34 19.14 20.05
CA ASP A 446 -10.18 19.36 20.92
C ASP A 446 -8.83 19.30 20.15
N GLY A 447 -8.85 19.12 18.83
CA GLY A 447 -7.65 18.97 17.99
C GLY A 447 -6.97 17.62 18.13
N ARG A 448 -7.55 16.64 18.86
CA ARG A 448 -7.01 15.27 18.95
C ARG A 448 -7.61 14.39 17.87
N LEU A 449 -6.93 13.27 17.54
CA LEU A 449 -7.42 12.34 16.53
C LEU A 449 -8.74 11.71 16.98
N ARG A 450 -9.82 11.99 16.27
CA ARG A 450 -11.14 11.39 16.45
C ARG A 450 -11.25 10.07 15.68
N ARG A 451 -10.71 10.05 14.46
CA ARG A 451 -10.66 8.87 13.60
C ARG A 451 -9.36 8.86 12.82
N TYR A 452 -8.78 7.70 12.64
CA TYR A 452 -7.63 7.50 11.77
C TYR A 452 -7.89 6.26 10.91
N LYS A 453 -7.69 6.39 9.59
CA LYS A 453 -7.82 5.28 8.65
C LYS A 453 -6.49 5.04 7.95
N ILE A 454 -6.09 3.78 7.88
CA ILE A 454 -4.91 3.32 7.15
C ILE A 454 -5.38 2.36 6.06
N THR A 455 -4.95 2.60 4.82
CA THR A 455 -5.09 1.65 3.72
C THR A 455 -3.71 1.30 3.21
N ASP A 456 -3.23 0.10 3.54
CA ASP A 456 -1.98 -0.46 3.02
C ASP A 456 -2.20 -0.93 1.57
N PRO A 457 -1.23 -0.85 0.66
CA PRO A 457 -1.39 -1.34 -0.71
C PRO A 457 -1.80 -2.82 -0.78
N SER A 458 -1.45 -3.63 0.22
CA SER A 458 -1.86 -5.04 0.28
C SER A 458 -3.37 -5.20 0.47
N PHE A 459 -4.05 -4.22 1.09
CA PHE A 459 -5.52 -4.22 1.21
C PHE A 459 -6.20 -4.22 -0.16
N HIS A 460 -5.65 -3.50 -1.13
CA HIS A 460 -6.13 -3.52 -2.52
C HIS A 460 -5.72 -4.80 -3.27
N ASN A 461 -4.51 -5.32 -3.01
CA ASN A 461 -3.84 -6.24 -3.93
C ASN A 461 -4.09 -7.74 -3.65
N TRP A 462 -4.55 -8.15 -2.46
CA TRP A 462 -4.80 -9.56 -2.14
C TRP A 462 -5.82 -10.23 -3.07
N THR A 463 -6.86 -9.50 -3.47
CA THR A 463 -7.84 -9.97 -4.43
C THR A 463 -7.21 -10.23 -5.80
N GLY A 464 -6.24 -9.40 -6.20
CA GLY A 464 -5.48 -9.61 -7.44
C GLY A 464 -4.71 -10.92 -7.45
N LEU A 465 -4.07 -11.30 -6.32
CA LEU A 465 -3.41 -12.61 -6.20
C LEU A 465 -4.41 -13.77 -6.35
N ALA A 466 -5.57 -13.68 -5.71
CA ALA A 466 -6.60 -14.72 -5.82
C ALA A 466 -7.10 -14.87 -7.26
N LEU A 467 -7.27 -13.77 -7.99
CA LEU A 467 -7.66 -13.79 -9.40
C LEU A 467 -6.56 -14.33 -10.32
N ALA A 468 -5.31 -13.95 -10.07
CA ALA A 468 -4.16 -14.37 -10.89
C ALA A 468 -3.90 -15.89 -10.84
N LEU A 469 -4.39 -16.59 -9.80
CA LEU A 469 -4.24 -18.04 -9.66
C LEU A 469 -5.35 -18.86 -10.29
N ARG A 470 -6.45 -18.26 -10.74
CA ARG A 470 -7.52 -18.99 -11.41
C ARG A 470 -7.01 -19.57 -12.73
N GLY A 471 -7.24 -20.88 -12.94
CA GLY A 471 -6.77 -21.60 -14.13
C GLY A 471 -5.26 -21.90 -14.15
N GLN A 472 -4.53 -21.58 -13.06
CA GLN A 472 -3.11 -21.92 -12.91
C GLN A 472 -2.95 -23.27 -12.18
N ALA A 473 -1.80 -23.89 -12.29
CA ALA A 473 -1.48 -25.05 -11.48
C ALA A 473 -1.25 -24.61 -10.00
N ILE A 474 -1.72 -25.43 -9.05
CA ILE A 474 -1.50 -25.16 -7.63
C ILE A 474 0.00 -25.10 -7.28
N SER A 475 0.84 -25.83 -8.02
CA SER A 475 2.31 -25.79 -7.90
C SER A 475 2.92 -24.43 -8.27
N ASP A 476 2.18 -23.53 -8.95
CA ASP A 476 2.62 -22.17 -9.29
C ASP A 476 2.29 -21.16 -8.18
N PHE A 477 1.53 -21.56 -7.15
CA PHE A 477 1.17 -20.68 -6.04
C PHE A 477 2.37 -19.99 -5.37
N PRO A 478 3.46 -20.67 -5.00
CA PRO A 478 4.59 -20.03 -4.34
C PRO A 478 5.17 -18.87 -5.14
N VAL A 479 5.51 -19.09 -6.40
CA VAL A 479 6.10 -18.07 -7.27
C VAL A 479 5.12 -16.95 -7.59
N CYS A 480 3.84 -17.27 -7.78
CA CYS A 480 2.80 -16.27 -8.00
C CYS A 480 2.60 -15.40 -6.75
N ASN A 481 2.44 -16.01 -5.56
CA ASN A 481 2.33 -15.31 -4.28
C ASN A 481 3.55 -14.41 -4.02
N LYS A 482 4.76 -14.95 -4.21
CA LYS A 482 5.99 -14.16 -4.04
C LYS A 482 6.07 -12.99 -5.02
N SER A 483 5.56 -13.14 -6.24
CA SER A 483 5.57 -12.05 -7.23
C SER A 483 4.71 -10.84 -6.82
N PHE A 484 3.65 -11.04 -6.05
CA PHE A 484 2.89 -9.97 -5.41
C PHE A 484 3.58 -9.46 -4.14
N ASN A 485 4.13 -10.35 -3.34
CA ASN A 485 4.80 -10.12 -2.04
C ASN A 485 4.03 -9.18 -1.12
N LEU A 486 2.77 -9.51 -0.85
CA LEU A 486 1.85 -8.69 -0.07
C LEU A 486 2.15 -8.78 1.44
N SER A 487 1.85 -7.71 2.16
CA SER A 487 1.99 -7.63 3.60
C SER A 487 0.75 -8.18 4.31
N TYR A 488 0.95 -9.16 5.16
CA TYR A 488 -0.11 -9.67 6.04
C TYR A 488 -0.37 -8.66 7.16
N CYS A 489 0.68 -8.23 7.87
CA CYS A 489 0.55 -7.28 8.96
C CYS A 489 0.07 -5.88 8.50
N GLY A 490 0.42 -5.44 7.27
CA GLY A 490 -0.08 -4.20 6.69
C GLY A 490 -1.58 -4.27 6.35
N PHE A 491 -2.07 -5.43 5.90
CA PHE A 491 -3.48 -5.69 5.71
C PHE A 491 -4.24 -5.78 7.04
N ASP A 492 -3.66 -6.44 8.01
CA ASP A 492 -4.32 -6.79 9.28
C ASP A 492 -4.44 -5.60 10.25
N LEU A 493 -3.52 -4.63 10.22
CA LEU A 493 -3.45 -3.42 11.07
C LEU A 493 -3.34 -3.69 12.58
#